data_741e14c3301759ece8da23a5b5d5ac85
#
_entry.id   741e14c3301759ece8da23a5b5d5ac85
#
_cell.length_a   1.000
_cell.length_b   1.000
_cell.length_c   1.000
_cell.angle_alpha   90.00
_cell.angle_beta   90.00
_cell.angle_gamma   90.00
#
_symmetry.space_group_name_H-M   'P 1'
#
loop_
_entity.id
_entity.type
_entity.pdbx_description
1 polymer ?
#
loop_
_entity_poly.entity_id
_entity_poly.type
_entity_poly.pdbx_seq_one_letter_code
_entity_poly.pdbx_strand_id
1 'polypeptide(L)'
;MFEKLYNLLNNEKGTRVCKDITDDACKHVPKNYFLIIFSNTFTSLGDTLSNPKTVLTWLMSYVSAPVYLISLIVPIRESGSMVPQVAIAKYINTKPIRKWLWVIGSLIQFLAIASIGLIALNFKGSTAGWLIILAIVIFSLARSVCSLSSKDVTGKTIPKTRRGRLKGYTVSISGILVLIAGLYILYTSNNGEATVSFYSNLIFFASITWLVSALIYSRIKEFPGETNTKSKNKTTFISKLKLLKTDTHFRDFVITRSLLLCSALTAPYYVILAQKHVGKESYLLGLFIIAKGIASIISSPFWGKLADKSSKNVMALAVLIASVLGIFTFIIISYSETLKTINWIYPVAFFILGVAHGGVRLGRKTYIVDMATGNQRTDYVSVSNTVIGLILLVTGGLSALVSLISIEGVVLVLSLFGLLGAYKSYKLPNVE
;
A
#
# COMPACT_ATOMS: atom_id res chain seq x y z
N MET A 1 15.47 25.92 15.70
CA MET A 1 14.51 24.96 16.22
C MET A 1 14.66 23.57 15.57
N PHE A 2 14.57 23.42 14.25
CA PHE A 2 14.69 22.13 13.55
C PHE A 2 16.04 21.43 13.81
N GLU A 3 17.13 22.16 13.86
CA GLU A 3 18.47 21.62 14.09
C GLU A 3 18.61 21.01 15.49
N LYS A 4 18.18 21.72 16.54
CA LYS A 4 18.20 21.20 17.92
C LYS A 4 17.37 19.92 18.06
N LEU A 5 16.16 19.91 17.49
CA LEU A 5 15.29 18.73 17.53
C LEU A 5 15.84 17.57 16.69
N TYR A 6 16.45 17.86 15.54
CA TYR A 6 17.11 16.86 14.71
C TYR A 6 18.24 16.17 15.44
N ASN A 7 19.12 16.95 16.11
CA ASN A 7 20.26 16.43 16.88
C ASN A 7 19.80 15.60 18.07
N LEU A 8 18.72 16.01 18.75
CA LEU A 8 18.12 15.24 19.86
C LEU A 8 17.61 13.88 19.38
N LEU A 9 16.87 13.83 18.27
CA LEU A 9 16.25 12.61 17.75
C LEU A 9 17.25 11.66 17.09
N ASN A 10 18.36 12.19 16.58
CA ASN A 10 19.32 11.41 15.82
C ASN A 10 20.64 11.11 16.56
N ASN A 11 20.84 11.68 17.76
CA ASN A 11 22.01 11.45 18.61
C ASN A 11 23.34 11.68 17.86
N GLU A 12 23.47 12.80 17.14
CA GLU A 12 24.63 13.08 16.31
C GLU A 12 25.75 13.78 17.08
N LYS A 13 26.82 13.03 17.35
CA LYS A 13 28.12 13.57 17.65
C LYS A 13 29.09 13.10 16.55
N GLY A 14 29.31 13.92 15.50
CA GLY A 14 30.41 13.64 14.58
C GLY A 14 30.22 13.97 13.11
N THR A 15 31.33 14.37 12.49
CA THR A 15 31.54 14.82 11.10
C THR A 15 31.32 13.77 9.99
N ARG A 16 30.94 12.52 10.31
CA ARG A 16 30.83 11.40 9.35
C ARG A 16 29.44 11.23 8.71
N VAL A 17 28.48 12.07 9.04
CA VAL A 17 27.05 11.79 8.74
C VAL A 17 26.68 12.04 7.29
N CYS A 18 27.36 12.93 6.59
CA CYS A 18 26.96 13.40 5.25
C CYS A 18 27.81 12.84 4.10
N LYS A 19 28.51 11.72 4.28
CA LYS A 19 29.41 11.15 3.23
C LYS A 19 28.70 10.78 1.91
N ASP A 20 27.39 10.55 1.97
CA ASP A 20 26.60 10.06 0.83
C ASP A 20 25.83 11.17 0.09
N ILE A 21 25.96 12.41 0.51
CA ILE A 21 25.27 13.58 -0.07
C ILE A 21 26.24 14.74 -0.18
N THR A 22 25.95 15.74 -1.02
CA THR A 22 26.81 16.91 -1.17
C THR A 22 26.81 17.77 0.09
N ASP A 23 27.90 18.50 0.34
CA ASP A 23 28.06 19.37 1.51
C ASP A 23 26.95 20.43 1.60
N ASP A 24 26.53 20.99 0.47
CA ASP A 24 25.43 21.93 0.41
C ASP A 24 24.08 21.29 0.77
N ALA A 25 23.84 20.05 0.37
CA ALA A 25 22.66 19.30 0.80
C ALA A 25 22.70 19.02 2.31
N CYS A 26 23.88 18.75 2.86
CA CYS A 26 24.07 18.46 4.28
C CYS A 26 23.58 19.60 5.19
N LYS A 27 23.85 20.86 4.82
CA LYS A 27 23.39 22.05 5.57
C LYS A 27 21.86 22.12 5.71
N HIS A 28 21.11 21.48 4.79
CA HIS A 28 19.65 21.51 4.76
C HIS A 28 18.99 20.22 5.27
N VAL A 29 19.77 19.20 5.66
CA VAL A 29 19.26 17.91 6.18
C VAL A 29 18.26 18.08 7.33
N PRO A 30 18.51 18.87 8.39
CA PRO A 30 17.57 18.98 9.50
C PRO A 30 16.18 19.47 9.07
N LYS A 31 16.14 20.50 8.22
CA LYS A 31 14.89 21.04 7.70
C LYS A 31 14.18 20.04 6.75
N ASN A 32 14.92 19.49 5.79
CA ASN A 32 14.37 18.53 4.83
C ASN A 32 13.86 17.26 5.52
N TYR A 33 14.52 16.82 6.59
CA TYR A 33 14.13 15.65 7.38
C TYR A 33 12.69 15.79 7.92
N PHE A 34 12.37 16.90 8.58
CA PHE A 34 11.03 17.14 9.10
C PHE A 34 10.00 17.39 7.99
N LEU A 35 10.37 18.11 6.93
CA LEU A 35 9.47 18.33 5.80
C LEU A 35 9.07 16.99 5.16
N ILE A 36 10.00 16.06 5.00
CA ILE A 36 9.71 14.72 4.45
C ILE A 36 8.87 13.89 5.43
N ILE A 37 9.15 13.94 6.74
CA ILE A 37 8.34 13.24 7.74
C ILE A 37 6.89 13.74 7.68
N PHE A 38 6.67 15.05 7.79
CA PHE A 38 5.32 15.61 7.80
C PHE A 38 4.58 15.33 6.49
N SER A 39 5.22 15.56 5.34
CA SER A 39 4.62 15.27 4.05
C SER A 39 4.23 13.79 3.91
N ASN A 40 5.13 12.86 4.25
CA ASN A 40 4.85 11.43 4.19
C ASN A 40 3.79 11.00 5.22
N THR A 41 3.71 11.64 6.37
CA THR A 41 2.68 11.40 7.39
C THR A 41 1.31 11.75 6.86
N PHE A 42 1.13 12.94 6.26
CA PHE A 42 -0.14 13.33 5.65
C PHE A 42 -0.50 12.43 4.47
N THR A 43 0.46 12.07 3.61
CA THR A 43 0.23 11.08 2.54
C THR A 43 -0.22 9.73 3.10
N SER A 44 0.37 9.25 4.19
CA SER A 44 0.02 7.97 4.83
C SER A 44 -1.38 8.02 5.47
N LEU A 45 -1.75 9.16 6.07
CA LEU A 45 -3.11 9.39 6.59
C LEU A 45 -4.13 9.33 5.45
N GLY A 46 -3.91 10.08 4.37
CA GLY A 46 -4.76 10.04 3.19
C GLY A 46 -4.88 8.65 2.59
N ASP A 47 -3.76 7.92 2.44
CA ASP A 47 -3.74 6.52 1.98
C ASP A 47 -4.57 5.59 2.87
N THR A 48 -4.73 5.90 4.14
CA THR A 48 -5.53 5.07 5.05
C THR A 48 -7.01 5.44 4.99
N LEU A 49 -7.33 6.73 4.97
CA LEU A 49 -8.69 7.23 4.89
C LEU A 49 -9.33 7.07 3.49
N SER A 50 -8.54 6.82 2.46
CA SER A 50 -9.00 6.42 1.12
C SER A 50 -8.52 5.03 0.73
N ASN A 51 -8.43 4.13 1.71
CA ASN A 51 -7.87 2.80 1.44
C ASN A 51 -8.81 1.95 0.59
N PRO A 52 -8.32 1.32 -0.51
CA PRO A 52 -9.15 0.51 -1.40
C PRO A 52 -9.65 -0.79 -0.76
N LYS A 53 -9.04 -1.25 0.33
CA LYS A 53 -9.40 -2.48 1.03
C LYS A 53 -10.44 -2.25 2.13
N THR A 54 -10.72 -0.99 2.49
CA THR A 54 -11.64 -0.61 3.55
C THR A 54 -12.56 0.52 3.11
N VAL A 55 -12.11 1.77 3.19
CA VAL A 55 -12.95 2.96 3.01
C VAL A 55 -13.54 3.05 1.61
N LEU A 56 -12.74 2.83 0.54
CA LEU A 56 -13.28 2.88 -0.83
C LEU A 56 -14.20 1.69 -1.12
N THR A 57 -13.87 0.50 -0.64
CA THR A 57 -14.77 -0.67 -0.71
C THR A 57 -16.09 -0.37 -0.01
N TRP A 58 -16.03 0.21 1.20
CA TRP A 58 -17.19 0.62 1.97
C TRP A 58 -18.04 1.63 1.20
N LEU A 59 -17.44 2.70 0.71
CA LEU A 59 -18.12 3.76 -0.03
C LEU A 59 -18.79 3.21 -1.29
N MET A 60 -18.08 2.40 -2.10
CA MET A 60 -18.63 1.84 -3.33
C MET A 60 -19.82 0.91 -3.07
N SER A 61 -19.75 0.09 -2.01
CA SER A 61 -20.89 -0.72 -1.59
C SER A 61 -22.04 0.15 -1.07
N TYR A 62 -21.73 1.26 -0.39
CA TYR A 62 -22.75 2.19 0.10
C TYR A 62 -23.51 2.89 -1.03
N VAL A 63 -22.83 3.30 -2.10
CA VAL A 63 -23.46 3.86 -3.31
C VAL A 63 -24.03 2.78 -4.23
N SER A 64 -24.12 1.52 -3.78
CA SER A 64 -24.67 0.37 -4.50
C SER A 64 -23.94 0.04 -5.79
N ALA A 65 -22.62 0.27 -5.86
CA ALA A 65 -21.80 -0.16 -6.98
C ALA A 65 -21.75 -1.71 -7.02
N PRO A 66 -21.80 -2.33 -8.21
CA PRO A 66 -21.73 -3.79 -8.35
C PRO A 66 -20.44 -4.35 -7.76
N VAL A 67 -20.54 -5.54 -7.12
CA VAL A 67 -19.41 -6.17 -6.41
C VAL A 67 -18.23 -6.45 -7.32
N TYR A 68 -18.46 -6.79 -8.60
CA TYR A 68 -17.38 -7.00 -9.56
C TYR A 68 -16.51 -5.76 -9.78
N LEU A 69 -17.10 -4.54 -9.74
CA LEU A 69 -16.34 -3.28 -9.80
C LEU A 69 -15.55 -3.04 -8.51
N ILE A 70 -16.14 -3.36 -7.36
CA ILE A 70 -15.44 -3.26 -6.07
C ILE A 70 -14.23 -4.21 -6.04
N SER A 71 -14.36 -5.41 -6.63
CA SER A 71 -13.27 -6.38 -6.73
C SER A 71 -12.06 -5.88 -7.53
N LEU A 72 -12.28 -4.96 -8.48
CA LEU A 72 -11.22 -4.38 -9.31
C LEU A 72 -10.44 -3.23 -8.65
N ILE A 73 -10.95 -2.64 -7.56
CA ILE A 73 -10.31 -1.46 -6.95
C ILE A 73 -8.87 -1.74 -6.52
N VAL A 74 -8.66 -2.83 -5.76
CA VAL A 74 -7.33 -3.18 -5.23
C VAL A 74 -6.36 -3.53 -6.36
N PRO A 75 -6.72 -4.43 -7.31
CA PRO A 75 -5.89 -4.73 -8.46
C PRO A 75 -5.48 -3.49 -9.25
N ILE A 76 -6.42 -2.63 -9.59
CA ILE A 76 -6.17 -1.42 -10.40
C ILE A 76 -5.25 -0.46 -9.64
N ARG A 77 -5.51 -0.21 -8.35
CA ARG A 77 -4.70 0.71 -7.57
C ARG A 77 -3.25 0.23 -7.40
N GLU A 78 -3.06 -1.03 -7.11
CA GLU A 78 -1.71 -1.59 -6.93
C GLU A 78 -0.99 -1.72 -8.27
N SER A 79 -1.64 -2.25 -9.31
CA SER A 79 -1.04 -2.43 -10.63
C SER A 79 -0.72 -1.10 -11.32
N GLY A 80 -1.63 -0.13 -11.26
CA GLY A 80 -1.42 1.19 -11.83
C GLY A 80 -0.23 1.93 -11.21
N SER A 81 0.13 1.60 -9.97
CA SER A 81 1.33 2.13 -9.33
C SER A 81 2.61 1.37 -9.69
N MET A 82 2.53 0.11 -10.15
CA MET A 82 3.68 -0.77 -10.38
C MET A 82 4.05 -0.90 -11.87
N VAL A 83 3.05 -1.12 -12.73
CA VAL A 83 3.26 -1.40 -14.15
C VAL A 83 3.96 -0.24 -14.89
N PRO A 84 3.54 1.03 -14.74
CA PRO A 84 4.14 2.12 -15.52
C PRO A 84 5.50 2.60 -14.98
N GLN A 85 6.01 2.03 -13.88
CA GLN A 85 7.24 2.50 -13.22
C GLN A 85 8.45 2.53 -14.14
N VAL A 86 8.59 1.56 -15.05
CA VAL A 86 9.72 1.52 -15.98
C VAL A 86 9.70 2.69 -16.97
N ALA A 87 8.53 2.98 -17.54
CA ALA A 87 8.37 4.11 -18.46
C ALA A 87 8.52 5.46 -17.74
N ILE A 88 7.91 5.60 -16.56
CA ILE A 88 7.97 6.81 -15.75
C ILE A 88 9.39 7.07 -15.26
N ALA A 89 10.14 6.05 -14.85
CA ALA A 89 11.54 6.18 -14.42
C ALA A 89 12.42 6.80 -15.51
N LYS A 90 12.20 6.40 -16.77
CA LYS A 90 12.93 6.97 -17.91
C LYS A 90 12.69 8.48 -18.01
N TYR A 91 11.44 8.93 -17.86
CA TYR A 91 11.10 10.36 -17.90
C TYR A 91 11.66 11.11 -16.68
N ILE A 92 11.54 10.55 -15.46
CA ILE A 92 12.03 11.18 -14.23
C ILE A 92 13.55 11.39 -14.30
N ASN A 93 14.29 10.44 -14.86
CA ASN A 93 15.77 10.51 -14.96
C ASN A 93 16.27 11.60 -15.91
N THR A 94 15.40 12.20 -16.74
CA THR A 94 15.77 13.37 -17.56
C THR A 94 15.69 14.68 -16.77
N LYS A 95 15.09 14.70 -15.58
CA LYS A 95 14.89 15.92 -14.80
C LYS A 95 15.93 16.04 -13.68
N PRO A 96 16.67 17.17 -13.57
CA PRO A 96 17.67 17.36 -12.52
C PRO A 96 17.02 17.56 -11.14
N ILE A 97 15.88 18.22 -11.07
CA ILE A 97 15.10 18.46 -9.85
C ILE A 97 13.79 17.68 -9.95
N ARG A 98 13.57 16.75 -9.03
CA ARG A 98 12.48 15.77 -9.11
C ARG A 98 11.36 16.01 -8.09
N LYS A 99 11.56 16.92 -7.13
CA LYS A 99 10.52 17.25 -6.14
C LYS A 99 9.24 17.77 -6.78
N TRP A 100 9.34 18.54 -7.87
CA TRP A 100 8.18 19.09 -8.57
C TRP A 100 7.31 18.02 -9.22
N LEU A 101 7.92 16.92 -9.71
CA LEU A 101 7.15 15.78 -10.20
C LEU A 101 6.36 15.11 -9.07
N TRP A 102 6.94 15.06 -7.87
CA TRP A 102 6.23 14.55 -6.70
C TRP A 102 5.08 15.49 -6.30
N VAL A 103 5.30 16.81 -6.32
CA VAL A 103 4.27 17.81 -5.99
C VAL A 103 3.11 17.73 -6.97
N ILE A 104 3.38 17.73 -8.27
CA ILE A 104 2.36 17.59 -9.32
C ILE A 104 1.59 16.27 -9.16
N GLY A 105 2.30 15.16 -8.94
CA GLY A 105 1.66 13.87 -8.71
C GLY A 105 0.78 13.86 -7.46
N SER A 106 1.18 14.56 -6.38
CA SER A 106 0.37 14.70 -5.17
C SER A 106 -0.89 15.57 -5.41
N LEU A 107 -0.78 16.64 -6.21
CA LEU A 107 -1.95 17.45 -6.60
C LEU A 107 -2.93 16.62 -7.46
N ILE A 108 -2.45 15.81 -8.39
CA ILE A 108 -3.30 14.91 -9.17
C ILE A 108 -3.98 13.88 -8.25
N GLN A 109 -3.28 13.34 -7.24
CA GLN A 109 -3.88 12.45 -6.24
C GLN A 109 -4.97 13.17 -5.42
N PHE A 110 -4.75 14.42 -5.02
CA PHE A 110 -5.76 15.26 -4.38
C PHE A 110 -7.03 15.36 -5.24
N LEU A 111 -6.89 15.77 -6.51
CA LEU A 111 -8.02 15.92 -7.42
C LEU A 111 -8.74 14.59 -7.67
N ALA A 112 -8.00 13.50 -7.86
CA ALA A 112 -8.56 12.17 -8.08
C ALA A 112 -9.36 11.66 -6.87
N ILE A 113 -8.89 11.87 -5.65
CA ILE A 113 -9.63 11.46 -4.45
C ILE A 113 -10.81 12.41 -4.18
N ALA A 114 -10.65 13.72 -4.38
CA ALA A 114 -11.75 14.67 -4.27
C ALA A 114 -12.89 14.34 -5.25
N SER A 115 -12.55 13.96 -6.49
CA SER A 115 -13.57 13.55 -7.48
C SER A 115 -14.36 12.33 -7.03
N ILE A 116 -13.76 11.38 -6.29
CA ILE A 116 -14.48 10.23 -5.70
C ILE A 116 -15.56 10.69 -4.72
N GLY A 117 -15.26 11.69 -3.88
CA GLY A 117 -16.25 12.29 -2.97
C GLY A 117 -17.43 12.93 -3.74
N LEU A 118 -17.14 13.68 -4.80
CA LEU A 118 -18.16 14.29 -5.67
C LEU A 118 -19.01 13.23 -6.41
N ILE A 119 -18.36 12.18 -6.91
CA ILE A 119 -19.05 11.08 -7.60
C ILE A 119 -20.03 10.38 -6.64
N ALA A 120 -19.62 10.13 -5.40
CA ALA A 120 -20.44 9.47 -4.40
C ALA A 120 -21.69 10.30 -4.03
N LEU A 121 -21.62 11.63 -4.08
CA LEU A 121 -22.77 12.52 -3.80
C LEU A 121 -23.77 12.54 -4.96
N ASN A 122 -23.31 12.42 -6.20
CA ASN A 122 -24.13 12.68 -7.40
C ASN A 122 -24.54 11.44 -8.16
N PHE A 123 -23.84 10.29 -7.98
CA PHE A 123 -24.07 9.08 -8.77
C PHE A 123 -24.24 7.86 -7.86
N LYS A 124 -24.96 6.86 -8.37
CA LYS A 124 -25.20 5.55 -7.71
C LYS A 124 -25.00 4.40 -8.69
N GLY A 125 -24.91 3.18 -8.16
CA GLY A 125 -24.86 1.94 -8.94
C GLY A 125 -23.60 1.82 -9.82
N SER A 126 -23.78 1.26 -11.00
CA SER A 126 -22.69 1.01 -11.96
C SER A 126 -22.00 2.28 -12.42
N THR A 127 -22.73 3.38 -12.63
CA THR A 127 -22.17 4.66 -13.06
C THR A 127 -21.17 5.20 -12.02
N ALA A 128 -21.57 5.23 -10.75
CA ALA A 128 -20.67 5.60 -9.67
C ALA A 128 -19.44 4.68 -9.64
N GLY A 129 -19.64 3.38 -9.77
CA GLY A 129 -18.58 2.38 -9.77
C GLY A 129 -17.53 2.62 -10.85
N TRP A 130 -17.93 2.83 -12.10
CA TRP A 130 -17.00 3.08 -13.22
C TRP A 130 -16.28 4.41 -13.11
N LEU A 131 -16.96 5.48 -12.68
CA LEU A 131 -16.34 6.78 -12.46
C LEU A 131 -15.30 6.73 -11.32
N ILE A 132 -15.59 6.02 -10.23
CA ILE A 132 -14.63 5.80 -9.13
C ILE A 132 -13.42 5.00 -9.63
N ILE A 133 -13.61 3.95 -10.43
CA ILE A 133 -12.50 3.20 -11.04
C ILE A 133 -11.62 4.11 -11.89
N LEU A 134 -12.21 4.97 -12.73
CA LEU A 134 -11.46 5.92 -13.53
C LEU A 134 -10.61 6.86 -12.65
N ALA A 135 -11.19 7.39 -11.58
CA ALA A 135 -10.47 8.22 -10.62
C ALA A 135 -9.31 7.45 -9.94
N ILE A 136 -9.52 6.16 -9.61
CA ILE A 136 -8.48 5.29 -9.05
C ILE A 136 -7.36 5.01 -10.06
N VAL A 137 -7.65 4.86 -11.35
CA VAL A 137 -6.62 4.74 -12.39
C VAL A 137 -5.74 6.00 -12.42
N ILE A 138 -6.35 7.19 -12.47
CA ILE A 138 -5.64 8.47 -12.45
C ILE A 138 -4.78 8.60 -11.18
N PHE A 139 -5.37 8.28 -10.02
CA PHE A 139 -4.66 8.26 -8.73
C PHE A 139 -3.44 7.35 -8.76
N SER A 140 -3.59 6.15 -9.30
CA SER A 140 -2.54 5.12 -9.30
C SER A 140 -1.36 5.48 -10.20
N LEU A 141 -1.64 6.08 -11.36
CA LEU A 141 -0.60 6.61 -12.26
C LEU A 141 0.18 7.75 -11.59
N ALA A 142 -0.52 8.70 -10.97
CA ALA A 142 0.10 9.78 -10.20
C ALA A 142 0.93 9.24 -9.03
N ARG A 143 0.44 8.20 -8.36
CA ARG A 143 1.15 7.51 -7.27
C ARG A 143 2.45 6.87 -7.74
N SER A 144 2.49 6.33 -8.94
CA SER A 144 3.70 5.78 -9.54
C SER A 144 4.79 6.86 -9.70
N VAL A 145 4.42 8.04 -10.19
CA VAL A 145 5.32 9.20 -10.31
C VAL A 145 5.84 9.62 -8.93
N CYS A 146 4.95 9.77 -7.95
CA CYS A 146 5.32 10.15 -6.58
C CYS A 146 6.26 9.13 -5.93
N SER A 147 6.00 7.83 -6.11
CA SER A 147 6.80 6.76 -5.52
C SER A 147 8.25 6.76 -6.00
N LEU A 148 8.47 7.01 -7.30
CA LEU A 148 9.81 7.06 -7.88
C LEU A 148 10.52 8.36 -7.50
N SER A 149 9.85 9.51 -7.66
CA SER A 149 10.42 10.82 -7.33
C SER A 149 10.80 10.94 -5.85
N SER A 150 9.98 10.41 -4.95
CA SER A 150 10.25 10.42 -3.50
C SER A 150 11.52 9.66 -3.12
N LYS A 151 11.77 8.52 -3.76
CA LYS A 151 12.99 7.73 -3.50
C LYS A 151 14.25 8.51 -3.89
N ASP A 152 14.21 9.18 -5.03
CA ASP A 152 15.32 9.96 -5.51
C ASP A 152 15.57 11.23 -4.65
N VAL A 153 14.51 12.00 -4.38
CA VAL A 153 14.62 13.19 -3.52
C VAL A 153 15.14 12.82 -2.13
N THR A 154 14.60 11.75 -1.52
CA THR A 154 15.11 11.24 -0.24
C THR A 154 16.57 10.81 -0.33
N GLY A 155 16.95 10.19 -1.47
CA GLY A 155 18.33 9.78 -1.74
C GLY A 155 19.32 10.94 -1.79
N LYS A 156 18.91 12.09 -2.34
CA LYS A 156 19.73 13.30 -2.47
C LYS A 156 19.76 14.19 -1.23
N THR A 157 18.71 14.13 -0.40
CA THR A 157 18.51 15.10 0.68
C THR A 157 18.69 14.53 2.07
N ILE A 158 18.70 13.20 2.23
CA ILE A 158 18.80 12.52 3.54
C ILE A 158 19.91 11.47 3.50
N PRO A 159 20.87 11.50 4.43
CA PRO A 159 21.94 10.49 4.54
C PRO A 159 21.39 9.08 4.73
N LYS A 160 22.07 8.07 4.18
CA LYS A 160 21.65 6.66 4.25
C LYS A 160 21.37 6.20 5.67
N THR A 161 22.22 6.57 6.61
CA THR A 161 22.12 6.22 8.04
C THR A 161 20.86 6.74 8.72
N ARG A 162 20.17 7.72 8.15
CA ARG A 162 19.00 8.39 8.74
C ARG A 162 17.66 8.02 8.09
N ARG A 163 17.70 7.37 6.92
CA ARG A 163 16.48 7.00 6.16
C ARG A 163 15.61 6.00 6.90
N GLY A 164 16.19 5.08 7.67
CA GLY A 164 15.45 4.12 8.50
C GLY A 164 14.66 4.82 9.61
N ARG A 165 15.33 5.71 10.38
CA ARG A 165 14.67 6.49 11.44
C ARG A 165 13.58 7.41 10.89
N LEU A 166 13.83 8.08 9.76
CA LEU A 166 12.82 8.90 9.07
C LEU A 166 11.55 8.08 8.76
N LYS A 167 11.69 6.87 8.23
CA LYS A 167 10.55 5.99 7.97
C LYS A 167 9.87 5.55 9.26
N GLY A 168 10.63 5.22 10.30
CA GLY A 168 10.10 4.84 11.61
C GLY A 168 9.20 5.94 12.18
N TYR A 169 9.70 7.17 12.27
CA TYR A 169 8.90 8.31 12.77
C TYR A 169 7.67 8.58 11.89
N THR A 170 7.80 8.51 10.57
CA THR A 170 6.65 8.66 9.67
C THR A 170 5.56 7.64 9.97
N VAL A 171 5.92 6.35 10.13
CA VAL A 171 4.96 5.28 10.42
C VAL A 171 4.31 5.47 11.79
N SER A 172 5.09 5.82 12.81
CA SER A 172 4.58 6.02 14.17
C SER A 172 3.59 7.18 14.25
N ILE A 173 3.96 8.35 13.70
CA ILE A 173 3.09 9.54 13.72
C ILE A 173 1.83 9.29 12.88
N SER A 174 1.96 8.70 11.69
CA SER A 174 0.80 8.39 10.87
C SER A 174 -0.13 7.35 11.53
N GLY A 175 0.44 6.36 12.24
CA GLY A 175 -0.33 5.38 12.99
C GLY A 175 -1.18 6.01 14.09
N ILE A 176 -0.63 6.96 14.84
CA ILE A 176 -1.37 7.71 15.87
C ILE A 176 -2.52 8.51 15.23
N LEU A 177 -2.26 9.24 14.13
CA LEU A 177 -3.29 10.00 13.45
C LEU A 177 -4.42 9.11 12.89
N VAL A 178 -4.08 7.94 12.39
CA VAL A 178 -5.05 6.94 11.90
C VAL A 178 -5.92 6.41 13.06
N LEU A 179 -5.33 6.13 14.21
CA LEU A 179 -6.09 5.71 15.39
C LEU A 179 -7.05 6.81 15.86
N ILE A 180 -6.58 8.06 15.91
CA ILE A 180 -7.43 9.22 16.26
C ILE A 180 -8.60 9.33 15.27
N ALA A 181 -8.35 9.21 13.96
CA ALA A 181 -9.41 9.26 12.95
C ALA A 181 -10.40 8.10 13.11
N GLY A 182 -9.93 6.88 13.39
CA GLY A 182 -10.80 5.72 13.63
C GLY A 182 -11.67 5.89 14.88
N LEU A 183 -11.10 6.39 15.98
CA LEU A 183 -11.83 6.68 17.21
C LEU A 183 -12.86 7.80 17.01
N TYR A 184 -12.50 8.83 16.22
CA TYR A 184 -13.44 9.91 15.87
C TYR A 184 -14.63 9.37 15.07
N ILE A 185 -14.40 8.49 14.11
CA ILE A 185 -15.47 7.85 13.34
C ILE A 185 -16.37 7.01 14.27
N LEU A 186 -15.80 6.25 15.21
CA LEU A 186 -16.59 5.51 16.20
C LEU A 186 -17.44 6.42 17.07
N TYR A 187 -16.86 7.49 17.59
CA TYR A 187 -17.56 8.44 18.45
C TYR A 187 -18.74 9.11 17.73
N THR A 188 -18.53 9.53 16.48
CA THR A 188 -19.58 10.19 15.69
C THR A 188 -20.66 9.24 15.21
N SER A 189 -20.35 7.93 15.07
CA SER A 189 -21.33 6.93 14.60
C SER A 189 -22.42 6.58 15.61
N ASN A 190 -22.19 6.83 16.91
CA ASN A 190 -23.19 6.61 17.94
C ASN A 190 -24.37 7.63 17.90
N ASN A 191 -24.28 8.66 17.06
CA ASN A 191 -25.24 9.76 16.99
C ASN A 191 -26.19 9.71 15.77
N GLY A 192 -26.30 8.58 15.06
CA GLY A 192 -27.26 8.40 13.96
C GLY A 192 -26.71 7.62 12.77
N GLU A 193 -27.59 7.33 11.80
CA GLU A 193 -27.23 6.68 10.55
C GLU A 193 -26.27 7.55 9.72
N ALA A 194 -25.16 6.99 9.33
CA ALA A 194 -24.22 7.70 8.48
C ALA A 194 -24.80 7.90 7.06
N THR A 195 -24.81 9.14 6.63
CA THR A 195 -25.28 9.53 5.30
C THR A 195 -24.16 9.42 4.25
N VAL A 196 -24.53 9.45 2.95
CA VAL A 196 -23.55 9.58 1.85
C VAL A 196 -22.63 10.78 2.08
N SER A 197 -23.19 11.89 2.59
CA SER A 197 -22.43 13.11 2.90
C SER A 197 -21.33 12.88 3.93
N PHE A 198 -21.57 12.04 4.96
CA PHE A 198 -20.52 11.68 5.93
C PHE A 198 -19.32 11.00 5.26
N TYR A 199 -19.57 9.98 4.43
CA TYR A 199 -18.49 9.27 3.74
C TYR A 199 -17.80 10.13 2.69
N SER A 200 -18.55 10.98 1.99
CA SER A 200 -17.97 11.94 1.04
C SER A 200 -17.09 12.97 1.74
N ASN A 201 -17.52 13.51 2.90
CA ASN A 201 -16.72 14.42 3.71
C ASN A 201 -15.43 13.74 4.23
N LEU A 202 -15.49 12.47 4.60
CA LEU A 202 -14.31 11.69 4.97
C LEU A 202 -13.32 11.59 3.80
N ILE A 203 -13.83 11.35 2.58
CA ILE A 203 -12.99 11.30 1.37
C ILE A 203 -12.44 12.68 1.00
N PHE A 204 -13.22 13.77 1.16
CA PHE A 204 -12.71 15.14 0.97
C PHE A 204 -11.61 15.46 1.98
N PHE A 205 -11.81 15.14 3.26
CA PHE A 205 -10.77 15.28 4.27
C PHE A 205 -9.51 14.48 3.90
N ALA A 206 -9.68 13.22 3.46
CA ALA A 206 -8.57 12.41 2.96
C ALA A 206 -7.88 13.10 1.77
N SER A 207 -8.60 13.69 0.83
CA SER A 207 -8.01 14.36 -0.33
C SER A 207 -7.15 15.56 0.09
N ILE A 208 -7.62 16.39 1.02
CA ILE A 208 -6.88 17.56 1.52
C ILE A 208 -5.51 17.17 2.08
N THR A 209 -5.35 15.96 2.62
CA THR A 209 -4.05 15.52 3.13
C THR A 209 -2.98 15.48 2.03
N TRP A 210 -3.32 15.15 0.77
CA TRP A 210 -2.37 15.22 -0.36
C TRP A 210 -2.05 16.64 -0.76
N LEU A 211 -3.03 17.57 -0.67
CA LEU A 211 -2.79 18.98 -0.93
C LEU A 211 -1.81 19.55 0.11
N VAL A 212 -2.07 19.33 1.40
CA VAL A 212 -1.17 19.75 2.49
C VAL A 212 0.22 19.13 2.31
N SER A 213 0.26 17.84 1.97
CA SER A 213 1.50 17.12 1.72
C SER A 213 2.29 17.75 0.55
N ALA A 214 1.62 18.12 -0.54
CA ALA A 214 2.23 18.80 -1.70
C ALA A 214 2.83 20.16 -1.31
N LEU A 215 2.10 20.95 -0.52
CA LEU A 215 2.56 22.26 -0.03
C LEU A 215 3.80 22.13 0.87
N ILE A 216 3.82 21.12 1.77
CA ILE A 216 4.98 20.88 2.63
C ILE A 216 6.17 20.40 1.79
N TYR A 217 5.95 19.45 0.87
CA TYR A 217 7.01 18.87 0.04
C TYR A 217 7.64 19.88 -0.91
N SER A 218 6.88 20.84 -1.41
CA SER A 218 7.39 21.92 -2.28
C SER A 218 8.50 22.74 -1.61
N ARG A 219 8.49 22.80 -0.26
CA ARG A 219 9.48 23.55 0.54
C ARG A 219 10.79 22.80 0.77
N ILE A 220 10.90 21.54 0.35
CA ILE A 220 12.15 20.78 0.40
C ILE A 220 13.19 21.46 -0.49
N LYS A 221 14.40 21.65 0.02
CA LYS A 221 15.52 22.13 -0.78
C LYS A 221 16.23 20.93 -1.40
N GLU A 222 15.96 20.69 -2.68
CA GLU A 222 16.61 19.68 -3.51
C GLU A 222 17.67 20.34 -4.37
N PHE A 223 18.85 19.72 -4.47
CA PHE A 223 19.92 20.11 -5.36
C PHE A 223 19.87 19.29 -6.67
N PRO A 224 20.31 19.89 -7.81
CA PRO A 224 20.33 19.19 -9.08
C PRO A 224 21.13 17.87 -8.96
N GLY A 225 20.57 16.80 -9.46
CA GLY A 225 21.22 15.49 -9.54
C GLY A 225 21.64 15.18 -10.97
N GLU A 226 22.37 14.08 -11.13
CA GLU A 226 22.77 13.58 -12.44
C GLU A 226 21.55 13.28 -13.31
N THR A 227 21.63 13.72 -14.57
CA THR A 227 20.61 13.43 -15.60
C THR A 227 21.17 12.44 -16.59
N ASN A 228 20.52 11.28 -16.72
CA ASN A 228 20.88 10.27 -17.69
C ASN A 228 20.25 10.55 -19.07
N THR A 229 20.72 11.60 -19.76
CA THR A 229 20.33 11.90 -21.14
C THR A 229 21.00 11.00 -22.18
N LYS A 230 22.08 10.29 -21.82
CA LYS A 230 22.94 9.52 -22.75
C LYS A 230 23.11 8.04 -22.39
N SER A 231 22.19 7.39 -21.69
CA SER A 231 22.28 5.93 -21.54
C SER A 231 22.07 5.25 -22.89
N LYS A 232 23.18 4.98 -23.60
CA LYS A 232 23.22 4.21 -24.86
C LYS A 232 22.76 2.76 -24.70
N ASN A 233 22.67 2.23 -23.49
CA ASN A 233 22.17 0.88 -23.25
C ASN A 233 20.63 0.89 -23.19
N LYS A 234 20.03 0.74 -24.37
CA LYS A 234 18.62 0.38 -24.55
C LYS A 234 18.35 -1.05 -24.05
N THR A 235 18.59 -1.32 -22.75
CA THR A 235 18.05 -2.56 -22.17
C THR A 235 16.53 -2.37 -22.11
N THR A 236 15.87 -2.89 -23.14
CA THR A 236 14.42 -2.89 -23.25
C THR A 236 13.87 -3.70 -22.07
N PHE A 237 12.70 -3.31 -21.50
CA PHE A 237 12.03 -4.10 -20.46
C PHE A 237 11.91 -5.59 -20.83
N ILE A 238 11.68 -5.88 -22.12
CA ILE A 238 11.60 -7.24 -22.67
C ILE A 238 12.92 -8.00 -22.46
N SER A 239 14.08 -7.34 -22.61
CA SER A 239 15.38 -8.02 -22.35
C SER A 239 15.58 -8.36 -20.87
N LYS A 240 15.02 -7.56 -19.96
CA LYS A 240 15.05 -7.84 -18.51
C LYS A 240 14.10 -8.98 -18.11
N LEU A 241 13.02 -9.21 -18.87
CA LEU A 241 12.15 -10.38 -18.68
C LEU A 241 12.87 -11.70 -18.93
N LYS A 242 13.99 -11.71 -19.69
CA LYS A 242 14.83 -12.91 -19.85
C LYS A 242 15.33 -13.44 -18.50
N LEU A 243 15.45 -12.59 -17.46
CA LEU A 243 15.79 -13.03 -16.09
C LEU A 243 14.85 -14.12 -15.56
N LEU A 244 13.56 -14.08 -15.90
CA LEU A 244 12.61 -15.12 -15.52
C LEU A 244 12.87 -16.47 -16.21
N LYS A 245 13.61 -16.48 -17.34
CA LYS A 245 14.00 -17.71 -18.03
C LYS A 245 15.36 -18.21 -17.59
N THR A 246 16.30 -17.31 -17.32
CA THR A 246 17.70 -17.64 -17.03
C THR A 246 17.94 -17.92 -15.55
N ASP A 247 17.20 -17.27 -14.65
CA ASP A 247 17.34 -17.43 -13.21
C ASP A 247 16.13 -18.17 -12.63
N THR A 248 16.32 -19.44 -12.33
CA THR A 248 15.29 -20.31 -11.78
C THR A 248 14.85 -19.89 -10.38
N HIS A 249 15.79 -19.44 -9.53
CA HIS A 249 15.47 -18.98 -8.17
C HIS A 249 14.63 -17.71 -8.19
N PHE A 250 14.98 -16.77 -9.06
CA PHE A 250 14.18 -15.55 -9.25
C PHE A 250 12.78 -15.86 -9.79
N ARG A 251 12.68 -16.77 -10.77
CA ARG A 251 11.39 -17.22 -11.30
C ARG A 251 10.51 -17.84 -10.22
N ASP A 252 11.05 -18.75 -9.41
CA ASP A 252 10.32 -19.43 -8.34
C ASP A 252 9.86 -18.44 -7.26
N PHE A 253 10.67 -17.42 -6.95
CA PHE A 253 10.26 -16.33 -6.09
C PHE A 253 9.10 -15.51 -6.70
N VAL A 254 9.14 -15.18 -7.99
CA VAL A 254 8.07 -14.41 -8.66
C VAL A 254 6.77 -15.23 -8.70
N ILE A 255 6.83 -16.53 -8.97
CA ILE A 255 5.66 -17.43 -8.91
C ILE A 255 5.10 -17.47 -7.48
N THR A 256 5.95 -17.67 -6.49
CA THR A 256 5.55 -17.66 -5.07
C THR A 256 4.88 -16.34 -4.71
N ARG A 257 5.52 -15.21 -5.05
CA ARG A 257 5.00 -13.87 -4.80
C ARG A 257 3.63 -13.64 -5.45
N SER A 258 3.37 -14.25 -6.61
CA SER A 258 2.06 -14.18 -7.28
C SER A 258 0.97 -14.85 -6.46
N LEU A 259 1.25 -16.01 -5.89
CA LEU A 259 0.32 -16.72 -5.01
C LEU A 259 0.06 -15.96 -3.69
N LEU A 260 1.06 -15.23 -3.18
CA LEU A 260 0.93 -14.42 -1.97
C LEU A 260 -0.01 -13.20 -2.12
N LEU A 261 -0.41 -12.85 -3.36
CA LEU A 261 -1.36 -11.77 -3.62
C LEU A 261 -2.74 -12.00 -2.99
N CYS A 262 -3.10 -13.26 -2.77
CA CYS A 262 -4.36 -13.65 -2.12
C CYS A 262 -4.62 -12.88 -0.82
N SER A 263 -3.61 -12.73 0.05
CA SER A 263 -3.73 -12.02 1.33
C SER A 263 -4.07 -10.53 1.19
N ALA A 264 -3.77 -9.92 0.04
CA ALA A 264 -4.14 -8.54 -0.25
C ALA A 264 -5.52 -8.43 -0.89
N LEU A 265 -5.87 -9.40 -1.75
CA LEU A 265 -7.09 -9.40 -2.53
C LEU A 265 -8.33 -9.84 -1.73
N THR A 266 -8.16 -10.63 -0.66
CA THR A 266 -9.25 -11.03 0.24
C THR A 266 -9.79 -9.88 1.09
N ALA A 267 -8.99 -8.88 1.41
CA ALA A 267 -9.36 -7.83 2.35
C ALA A 267 -10.68 -7.07 2.02
N PRO A 268 -10.97 -6.65 0.77
CA PRO A 268 -12.23 -6.00 0.43
C PRO A 268 -13.45 -6.87 0.72
N TYR A 269 -13.33 -8.18 0.54
CA TYR A 269 -14.45 -9.10 0.71
C TYR A 269 -14.89 -9.23 2.18
N TYR A 270 -13.97 -9.12 3.15
CA TYR A 270 -14.35 -9.04 4.57
C TYR A 270 -15.23 -7.83 4.85
N VAL A 271 -14.95 -6.70 4.20
CA VAL A 271 -15.77 -5.48 4.33
C VAL A 271 -17.14 -5.66 3.68
N ILE A 272 -17.18 -6.24 2.48
CA ILE A 272 -18.45 -6.49 1.76
C ILE A 272 -19.32 -7.49 2.52
N LEU A 273 -18.73 -8.57 3.06
CA LEU A 273 -19.43 -9.58 3.84
C LEU A 273 -19.97 -9.00 5.15
N ALA A 274 -19.20 -8.13 5.82
CA ALA A 274 -19.68 -7.41 6.99
C ALA A 274 -20.90 -6.55 6.66
N GLN A 275 -20.86 -5.79 5.56
CA GLN A 275 -22.00 -4.98 5.13
C GLN A 275 -23.21 -5.82 4.70
N LYS A 276 -22.99 -7.01 4.12
CA LYS A 276 -24.05 -7.92 3.69
C LYS A 276 -24.79 -8.54 4.87
N HIS A 277 -24.07 -8.93 5.93
CA HIS A 277 -24.63 -9.74 7.03
C HIS A 277 -24.88 -8.96 8.32
N VAL A 278 -24.16 -7.87 8.57
CA VAL A 278 -24.27 -7.06 9.77
C VAL A 278 -24.99 -5.74 9.49
N GLY A 279 -24.62 -5.06 8.40
CA GLY A 279 -25.18 -3.77 8.02
C GLY A 279 -24.14 -2.75 7.58
N LYS A 280 -24.62 -1.57 7.18
CA LYS A 280 -23.77 -0.48 6.65
C LYS A 280 -23.54 0.65 7.67
N GLU A 281 -23.62 0.36 8.95
CA GLU A 281 -23.46 1.33 10.01
C GLU A 281 -22.00 1.82 10.11
N SER A 282 -21.82 3.12 10.33
CA SER A 282 -20.50 3.77 10.28
C SER A 282 -19.53 3.30 11.36
N TYR A 283 -20.02 2.85 12.52
CA TYR A 283 -19.17 2.30 13.58
C TYR A 283 -18.36 1.11 13.09
N LEU A 284 -18.94 0.28 12.21
CA LEU A 284 -18.26 -0.89 11.65
C LEU A 284 -17.07 -0.49 10.77
N LEU A 285 -17.21 0.59 9.98
CA LEU A 285 -16.07 1.17 9.24
C LEU A 285 -14.99 1.68 10.21
N GLY A 286 -15.37 2.34 11.31
CA GLY A 286 -14.42 2.76 12.35
C GLY A 286 -13.63 1.58 12.93
N LEU A 287 -14.31 0.47 13.22
CA LEU A 287 -13.67 -0.77 13.69
C LEU A 287 -12.67 -1.34 12.68
N PHE A 288 -12.98 -1.36 11.38
CA PHE A 288 -12.04 -1.78 10.35
C PHE A 288 -10.79 -0.88 10.26
N ILE A 289 -10.96 0.44 10.41
CA ILE A 289 -9.84 1.39 10.40
C ILE A 289 -8.94 1.18 11.62
N ILE A 290 -9.53 1.00 12.80
CA ILE A 290 -8.81 0.72 14.05
C ILE A 290 -8.09 -0.63 13.95
N ALA A 291 -8.79 -1.68 13.51
CA ALA A 291 -8.23 -3.01 13.32
C ALA A 291 -6.98 -2.97 12.42
N LYS A 292 -7.05 -2.22 11.31
CA LYS A 292 -5.92 -1.99 10.42
C LYS A 292 -4.79 -1.22 11.08
N GLY A 293 -5.10 -0.18 11.86
CA GLY A 293 -4.12 0.64 12.58
C GLY A 293 -3.35 -0.21 13.58
N ILE A 294 -4.05 -0.93 14.46
CA ILE A 294 -3.46 -1.82 15.46
C ILE A 294 -2.65 -2.94 14.80
N ALA A 295 -3.19 -3.58 13.74
CA ALA A 295 -2.48 -4.60 12.99
C ALA A 295 -1.14 -4.08 12.45
N SER A 296 -1.10 -2.86 11.94
CA SER A 296 0.12 -2.25 11.41
C SER A 296 1.18 -2.00 12.49
N ILE A 297 0.77 -1.61 13.68
CA ILE A 297 1.66 -1.35 14.83
C ILE A 297 2.27 -2.66 15.33
N ILE A 298 1.44 -3.70 15.53
CA ILE A 298 1.87 -4.98 16.11
C ILE A 298 2.66 -5.81 15.10
N SER A 299 2.25 -5.83 13.83
CA SER A 299 2.84 -6.73 12.83
C SER A 299 4.30 -6.41 12.54
N SER A 300 4.69 -5.14 12.55
CA SER A 300 6.03 -4.72 12.13
C SER A 300 7.15 -5.25 13.04
N PRO A 301 7.10 -5.08 14.38
CA PRO A 301 8.13 -5.62 15.26
C PRO A 301 8.07 -7.15 15.38
N PHE A 302 6.86 -7.74 15.34
CA PHE A 302 6.69 -9.20 15.42
C PHE A 302 7.34 -9.90 14.21
N TRP A 303 6.95 -9.53 13.00
CA TRP A 303 7.49 -10.12 11.79
C TRP A 303 8.94 -9.72 11.52
N GLY A 304 9.38 -8.53 11.98
CA GLY A 304 10.76 -8.09 11.84
C GLY A 304 11.73 -9.05 12.49
N LYS A 305 11.50 -9.40 13.75
CA LYS A 305 12.34 -10.36 14.50
C LYS A 305 12.37 -11.75 13.86
N LEU A 306 11.27 -12.19 13.26
CA LEU A 306 11.20 -13.48 12.58
C LEU A 306 11.89 -13.43 11.20
N ALA A 307 11.79 -12.29 10.50
CA ALA A 307 12.42 -12.11 9.19
C ALA A 307 13.94 -12.05 9.28
N ASP A 308 14.49 -11.57 10.40
CA ASP A 308 15.95 -11.62 10.66
C ASP A 308 16.50 -13.07 10.73
N LYS A 309 15.62 -14.05 10.98
CA LYS A 309 15.99 -15.47 11.02
C LYS A 309 15.72 -16.18 9.69
N SER A 310 14.58 -15.88 9.06
CA SER A 310 14.21 -16.43 7.76
C SER A 310 13.01 -15.71 7.13
N SER A 311 13.27 -14.96 6.09
CA SER A 311 12.25 -14.22 5.35
C SER A 311 11.28 -15.13 4.60
N LYS A 312 11.74 -16.30 4.11
CA LYS A 312 10.88 -17.30 3.46
C LYS A 312 9.86 -17.91 4.43
N ASN A 313 10.30 -18.22 5.66
CA ASN A 313 9.41 -18.79 6.69
C ASN A 313 8.37 -17.77 7.15
N VAL A 314 8.74 -16.48 7.22
CA VAL A 314 7.79 -15.40 7.48
C VAL A 314 6.73 -15.33 6.39
N MET A 315 7.11 -15.42 5.11
CA MET A 315 6.14 -15.46 4.00
C MET A 315 5.21 -16.66 4.12
N ALA A 316 5.77 -17.85 4.37
CA ALA A 316 5.01 -19.09 4.47
C ALA A 316 4.00 -19.06 5.64
N LEU A 317 4.46 -18.71 6.84
CA LEU A 317 3.61 -18.64 8.03
C LEU A 317 2.53 -17.56 7.90
N ALA A 318 2.90 -16.39 7.44
CA ALA A 318 1.98 -15.28 7.32
C ALA A 318 0.86 -15.55 6.30
N VAL A 319 1.17 -16.11 5.13
CA VAL A 319 0.14 -16.45 4.15
C VAL A 319 -0.69 -17.66 4.59
N LEU A 320 -0.10 -18.61 5.33
CA LEU A 320 -0.84 -19.74 5.93
C LEU A 320 -1.91 -19.23 6.89
N ILE A 321 -1.55 -18.31 7.80
CA ILE A 321 -2.52 -17.67 8.72
C ILE A 321 -3.64 -16.99 7.92
N ALA A 322 -3.33 -16.21 6.88
CA ALA A 322 -4.33 -15.56 6.06
C ALA A 322 -5.26 -16.55 5.35
N SER A 323 -4.72 -17.69 4.87
CA SER A 323 -5.47 -18.70 4.14
C SER A 323 -6.38 -19.52 5.06
N VAL A 324 -5.87 -19.94 6.19
CA VAL A 324 -6.66 -20.65 7.22
C VAL A 324 -7.79 -19.76 7.71
N LEU A 325 -7.51 -18.48 8.00
CA LEU A 325 -8.52 -17.51 8.37
C LEU A 325 -9.62 -17.38 7.32
N GLY A 326 -9.26 -17.30 6.03
CA GLY A 326 -10.24 -17.20 4.94
C GLY A 326 -11.12 -18.45 4.80
N ILE A 327 -10.54 -19.66 4.98
CA ILE A 327 -11.31 -20.92 5.01
C ILE A 327 -12.28 -20.93 6.20
N PHE A 328 -11.82 -20.56 7.38
CA PHE A 328 -12.69 -20.45 8.56
C PHE A 328 -13.82 -19.42 8.35
N THR A 329 -13.51 -18.28 7.76
CA THR A 329 -14.51 -17.26 7.44
C THR A 329 -15.55 -17.81 6.46
N PHE A 330 -15.11 -18.52 5.41
CA PHE A 330 -16.01 -19.16 4.47
C PHE A 330 -16.95 -20.16 5.16
N ILE A 331 -16.40 -21.04 6.02
CA ILE A 331 -17.18 -22.04 6.77
C ILE A 331 -18.21 -21.36 7.69
N ILE A 332 -17.79 -20.35 8.47
CA ILE A 332 -18.68 -19.63 9.37
C ILE A 332 -19.85 -19.02 8.60
N ILE A 333 -19.56 -18.33 7.50
CA ILE A 333 -20.60 -17.62 6.73
C ILE A 333 -21.53 -18.58 6.01
N SER A 334 -21.01 -19.72 5.52
CA SER A 334 -21.81 -20.68 4.75
C SER A 334 -22.69 -21.58 5.61
N TYR A 335 -22.27 -21.88 6.86
CA TYR A 335 -22.92 -22.91 7.68
C TYR A 335 -23.50 -22.40 9.00
N SER A 336 -23.25 -21.15 9.41
CA SER A 336 -23.76 -20.63 10.68
C SER A 336 -24.53 -19.32 10.51
N GLU A 337 -25.86 -19.40 10.58
CA GLU A 337 -26.74 -18.23 10.50
C GLU A 337 -26.47 -17.25 11.66
N THR A 338 -26.19 -17.78 12.86
CA THR A 338 -25.96 -16.96 14.05
C THR A 338 -24.60 -16.25 14.02
N LEU A 339 -23.53 -16.96 13.65
CA LEU A 339 -22.18 -16.40 13.68
C LEU A 339 -21.97 -15.34 12.60
N LYS A 340 -22.58 -15.47 11.41
CA LYS A 340 -22.41 -14.50 10.34
C LYS A 340 -23.00 -13.11 10.63
N THR A 341 -23.92 -12.99 11.62
CA THR A 341 -24.54 -11.71 12.02
C THR A 341 -23.81 -11.04 13.19
N ILE A 342 -22.78 -11.68 13.75
CA ILE A 342 -22.02 -11.11 14.86
C ILE A 342 -21.09 -10.00 14.37
N ASN A 343 -21.27 -8.79 14.91
CA ASN A 343 -20.58 -7.57 14.53
C ASN A 343 -19.04 -7.65 14.58
N TRP A 344 -18.50 -8.38 15.58
CA TRP A 344 -17.06 -8.44 15.87
C TRP A 344 -16.29 -9.41 15.01
N ILE A 345 -16.92 -10.39 14.39
CA ILE A 345 -16.24 -11.43 13.62
C ILE A 345 -15.43 -10.81 12.47
N TYR A 346 -16.01 -9.89 11.72
CA TYR A 346 -15.36 -9.31 10.55
C TYR A 346 -14.21 -8.36 10.90
N PRO A 347 -14.33 -7.41 11.86
CA PRO A 347 -13.20 -6.59 12.29
C PRO A 347 -12.05 -7.41 12.90
N VAL A 348 -12.35 -8.45 13.68
CA VAL A 348 -11.33 -9.35 14.25
C VAL A 348 -10.63 -10.15 13.14
N ALA A 349 -11.40 -10.72 12.22
CA ALA A 349 -10.84 -11.41 11.06
C ALA A 349 -9.98 -10.46 10.21
N PHE A 350 -10.43 -9.23 10.00
CA PHE A 350 -9.68 -8.22 9.26
C PHE A 350 -8.39 -7.81 10.00
N PHE A 351 -8.41 -7.73 11.32
CA PHE A 351 -7.21 -7.50 12.14
C PHE A 351 -6.17 -8.61 11.93
N ILE A 352 -6.60 -9.88 12.05
CA ILE A 352 -5.72 -11.04 11.85
C ILE A 352 -5.16 -11.05 10.43
N LEU A 353 -6.01 -10.79 9.43
CA LEU A 353 -5.59 -10.65 8.03
C LEU A 353 -4.58 -9.51 7.86
N GLY A 354 -4.78 -8.39 8.55
CA GLY A 354 -3.88 -7.23 8.53
C GLY A 354 -2.49 -7.57 9.06
N VAL A 355 -2.42 -8.29 10.18
CA VAL A 355 -1.16 -8.79 10.75
C VAL A 355 -0.48 -9.76 9.79
N ALA A 356 -1.21 -10.74 9.27
CA ALA A 356 -0.70 -11.71 8.30
C ALA A 356 -0.19 -11.03 7.02
N HIS A 357 -0.98 -10.12 6.44
CA HIS A 357 -0.53 -9.35 5.26
C HIS A 357 0.73 -8.50 5.53
N GLY A 358 0.89 -8.00 6.76
CA GLY A 358 2.12 -7.33 7.21
C GLY A 358 3.35 -8.23 7.07
N GLY A 359 3.25 -9.49 7.51
CA GLY A 359 4.29 -10.50 7.40
C GLY A 359 4.61 -10.85 5.94
N VAL A 360 3.59 -11.12 5.14
CA VAL A 360 3.77 -11.36 3.69
C VAL A 360 4.52 -10.20 3.02
N ARG A 361 4.14 -8.95 3.34
CA ARG A 361 4.74 -7.76 2.76
C ARG A 361 6.20 -7.58 3.20
N LEU A 362 6.50 -7.84 4.47
CA LEU A 362 7.85 -7.73 4.99
C LEU A 362 8.73 -8.84 4.42
N GLY A 363 8.34 -10.10 4.55
CA GLY A 363 9.11 -11.25 4.10
C GLY A 363 9.50 -11.16 2.62
N ARG A 364 8.53 -10.85 1.72
CA ARG A 364 8.83 -10.70 0.28
C ARG A 364 9.80 -9.55 -0.04
N LYS A 365 9.81 -8.48 0.77
CA LYS A 365 10.73 -7.35 0.56
C LYS A 365 12.13 -7.68 1.04
N THR A 366 12.25 -8.38 2.16
CA THR A 366 13.52 -8.84 2.69
C THR A 366 14.11 -9.89 1.76
N TYR A 367 13.35 -10.94 1.44
CA TYR A 367 13.81 -12.03 0.57
C TYR A 367 14.39 -11.56 -0.77
N ILE A 368 13.71 -10.65 -1.50
CA ILE A 368 14.21 -10.18 -2.81
C ILE A 368 15.49 -9.33 -2.67
N VAL A 369 15.67 -8.67 -1.53
CA VAL A 369 16.87 -7.86 -1.27
C VAL A 369 18.06 -8.75 -0.95
N ASP A 370 17.84 -9.84 -0.21
CA ASP A 370 18.88 -10.75 0.23
C ASP A 370 19.26 -11.75 -0.89
N MET A 371 18.29 -12.14 -1.73
CA MET A 371 18.53 -12.98 -2.91
C MET A 371 19.41 -12.29 -3.95
N ALA A 372 19.35 -10.98 -4.08
CA ALA A 372 20.00 -10.22 -5.15
C ALA A 372 21.29 -9.54 -4.68
N THR A 373 22.40 -9.75 -5.38
CA THR A 373 23.69 -9.13 -5.09
C THR A 373 23.94 -7.88 -5.97
N GLY A 374 24.52 -6.84 -5.38
CA GLY A 374 24.99 -5.66 -6.11
C GLY A 374 23.96 -4.99 -7.01
N ASN A 375 24.31 -4.74 -8.26
CA ASN A 375 23.45 -4.04 -9.24
C ASN A 375 22.23 -4.85 -9.71
N GLN A 376 22.24 -6.17 -9.55
CA GLN A 376 21.11 -7.05 -9.93
C GLN A 376 19.86 -6.77 -9.09
N ARG A 377 20.01 -6.28 -7.87
CA ARG A 377 18.90 -5.96 -6.95
C ARG A 377 17.85 -5.05 -7.58
N THR A 378 18.29 -4.00 -8.28
CA THR A 378 17.37 -3.06 -8.95
C THR A 378 16.58 -3.73 -10.07
N ASP A 379 17.23 -4.60 -10.84
CA ASP A 379 16.59 -5.32 -11.95
C ASP A 379 15.58 -6.34 -11.43
N TYR A 380 15.93 -7.13 -10.42
CA TYR A 380 15.03 -8.09 -9.78
C TYR A 380 13.78 -7.41 -9.19
N VAL A 381 13.96 -6.31 -8.47
CA VAL A 381 12.84 -5.55 -7.89
C VAL A 381 11.93 -4.98 -9.00
N SER A 382 12.51 -4.39 -10.06
CA SER A 382 11.73 -3.76 -11.12
C SER A 382 10.96 -4.79 -11.96
N VAL A 383 11.62 -5.88 -12.37
CA VAL A 383 10.98 -6.96 -13.14
C VAL A 383 9.88 -7.63 -12.30
N SER A 384 10.21 -8.01 -11.07
CA SER A 384 9.22 -8.61 -10.16
C SER A 384 8.01 -7.70 -9.95
N ASN A 385 8.19 -6.39 -9.73
CA ASN A 385 7.07 -5.47 -9.52
C ASN A 385 6.18 -5.35 -10.76
N THR A 386 6.76 -5.26 -11.95
CA THR A 386 5.97 -5.14 -13.18
C THR A 386 5.20 -6.43 -13.48
N VAL A 387 5.83 -7.59 -13.34
CA VAL A 387 5.17 -8.89 -13.54
C VAL A 387 4.04 -9.08 -12.53
N ILE A 388 4.28 -8.78 -11.26
CA ILE A 388 3.25 -8.86 -10.23
C ILE A 388 2.11 -7.87 -10.47
N GLY A 389 2.41 -6.68 -10.99
CA GLY A 389 1.37 -5.72 -11.37
C GLY A 389 0.45 -6.27 -12.46
N LEU A 390 1.00 -6.96 -13.46
CA LEU A 390 0.20 -7.61 -14.52
C LEU A 390 -0.62 -8.78 -13.94
N ILE A 391 -0.01 -9.63 -13.10
CA ILE A 391 -0.69 -10.75 -12.47
C ILE A 391 -1.82 -10.27 -11.56
N LEU A 392 -1.63 -9.14 -10.87
CA LEU A 392 -2.69 -8.52 -10.06
C LEU A 392 -3.94 -8.15 -10.89
N LEU A 393 -3.77 -7.66 -12.11
CA LEU A 393 -4.90 -7.38 -13.00
C LEU A 393 -5.64 -8.66 -13.39
N VAL A 394 -4.90 -9.71 -13.74
CA VAL A 394 -5.48 -11.00 -14.10
C VAL A 394 -6.21 -11.63 -12.91
N THR A 395 -5.55 -11.71 -11.75
CA THR A 395 -6.16 -12.29 -10.54
C THR A 395 -7.33 -11.44 -10.03
N GLY A 396 -7.26 -10.12 -10.18
CA GLY A 396 -8.36 -9.23 -9.86
C GLY A 396 -9.57 -9.43 -10.78
N GLY A 397 -9.32 -9.60 -12.08
CA GLY A 397 -10.36 -9.94 -13.05
C GLY A 397 -11.04 -11.29 -12.76
N LEU A 398 -10.24 -12.32 -12.42
CA LEU A 398 -10.76 -13.61 -11.98
C LEU A 398 -11.58 -13.50 -10.69
N SER A 399 -11.10 -12.73 -9.71
CA SER A 399 -11.84 -12.48 -8.46
C SER A 399 -13.16 -11.76 -8.75
N ALA A 400 -13.17 -10.81 -9.70
CA ALA A 400 -14.39 -10.12 -10.13
C ALA A 400 -15.39 -11.07 -10.77
N LEU A 401 -14.94 -11.99 -11.63
CA LEU A 401 -15.80 -13.00 -12.25
C LEU A 401 -16.38 -13.96 -11.20
N VAL A 402 -15.57 -14.48 -10.29
CA VAL A 402 -16.06 -15.36 -9.22
C VAL A 402 -17.04 -14.62 -8.31
N SER A 403 -16.84 -13.31 -8.07
CA SER A 403 -17.76 -12.52 -7.24
C SER A 403 -19.17 -12.34 -7.81
N LEU A 404 -19.36 -12.58 -9.11
CA LEU A 404 -20.70 -12.62 -9.73
C LEU A 404 -21.50 -13.85 -9.30
N ILE A 405 -20.80 -14.93 -8.89
CA ILE A 405 -21.42 -16.18 -8.46
C ILE A 405 -21.55 -16.19 -6.93
N SER A 406 -20.45 -15.97 -6.21
CA SER A 406 -20.42 -15.98 -4.74
C SER A 406 -19.29 -15.11 -4.22
N ILE A 407 -19.63 -14.21 -3.29
CA ILE A 407 -18.64 -13.38 -2.57
C ILE A 407 -17.83 -14.26 -1.63
N GLU A 408 -18.48 -15.16 -0.94
CA GLU A 408 -17.88 -16.15 -0.04
C GLU A 408 -16.93 -17.07 -0.81
N GLY A 409 -17.34 -17.49 -2.02
CA GLY A 409 -16.54 -18.31 -2.94
C GLY A 409 -15.21 -17.63 -3.33
N VAL A 410 -15.18 -16.30 -3.49
CA VAL A 410 -13.93 -15.58 -3.75
C VAL A 410 -12.96 -15.74 -2.59
N VAL A 411 -13.43 -15.60 -1.35
CA VAL A 411 -12.58 -15.76 -0.15
C VAL A 411 -12.00 -17.16 -0.10
N LEU A 412 -12.80 -18.20 -0.39
CA LEU A 412 -12.34 -19.59 -0.44
C LEU A 412 -11.28 -19.80 -1.52
N VAL A 413 -11.55 -19.41 -2.76
CA VAL A 413 -10.62 -19.57 -3.90
C VAL A 413 -9.29 -18.87 -3.62
N LEU A 414 -9.32 -17.63 -3.16
CA LEU A 414 -8.09 -16.90 -2.81
C LEU A 414 -7.34 -17.57 -1.65
N SER A 415 -8.06 -18.15 -0.69
CA SER A 415 -7.44 -18.88 0.43
C SER A 415 -6.76 -20.16 -0.02
N LEU A 416 -7.34 -20.90 -0.96
CA LEU A 416 -6.72 -22.09 -1.55
C LEU A 416 -5.43 -21.73 -2.32
N PHE A 417 -5.45 -20.64 -3.11
CA PHE A 417 -4.22 -20.12 -3.72
C PHE A 417 -3.18 -19.72 -2.66
N GLY A 418 -3.60 -19.19 -1.52
CA GLY A 418 -2.72 -18.86 -0.42
C GLY A 418 -2.08 -20.08 0.24
N LEU A 419 -2.78 -21.21 0.37
CA LEU A 419 -2.17 -22.47 0.84
C LEU A 419 -1.06 -22.95 -0.11
N LEU A 420 -1.30 -22.88 -1.42
CA LEU A 420 -0.26 -23.17 -2.42
C LEU A 420 0.92 -22.19 -2.28
N GLY A 421 0.63 -20.93 -2.00
CA GLY A 421 1.62 -19.90 -1.72
C GLY A 421 2.45 -20.19 -0.48
N ALA A 422 1.84 -20.68 0.60
CA ALA A 422 2.55 -21.11 1.81
C ALA A 422 3.53 -22.26 1.53
N TYR A 423 3.05 -23.29 0.83
CA TYR A 423 3.87 -24.43 0.44
C TYR A 423 5.05 -24.01 -0.46
N LYS A 424 4.80 -23.17 -1.48
CA LYS A 424 5.85 -22.66 -2.36
C LYS A 424 6.84 -21.78 -1.61
N SER A 425 6.38 -20.91 -0.70
CA SER A 425 7.26 -20.07 0.13
C SER A 425 8.20 -20.92 0.99
N TYR A 426 7.69 -21.97 1.61
CA TYR A 426 8.49 -22.88 2.43
C TYR A 426 9.59 -23.59 1.62
N LYS A 427 9.28 -23.95 0.37
CA LYS A 427 10.23 -24.63 -0.54
C LYS A 427 11.27 -23.70 -1.19
N LEU A 428 11.13 -22.37 -1.06
CA LEU A 428 12.16 -21.47 -1.56
C LEU A 428 13.52 -21.75 -0.89
N PRO A 429 14.65 -21.53 -1.61
CA PRO A 429 15.97 -21.64 -0.99
C PRO A 429 16.14 -20.61 0.13
N ASN A 430 17.00 -20.90 1.09
CA ASN A 430 17.38 -19.95 2.11
C ASN A 430 18.35 -18.93 1.50
N VAL A 431 18.13 -17.63 1.78
CA VAL A 431 18.94 -16.52 1.23
C VAL A 431 19.60 -15.68 2.33
N GLU A 432 19.30 -16.02 3.60
CA GLU A 432 19.91 -15.45 4.79
C GLU A 432 21.16 -16.21 5.24
#